data_e96710bf7fe1beeea40209e56326af33
#
_entry.id   e96710bf7fe1beeea40209e56326af33
#
_cell.length_a   1.000
_cell.length_b   1.000
_cell.length_c   1.000
_cell.angle_alpha   90.00
_cell.angle_beta   90.00
_cell.angle_gamma   90.00
#
_symmetry.space_group_name_H-M   'P 1'
#
loop_
_entity.id
_entity.type
_entity.pdbx_description
1 polymer ?
#
loop_
_entity_poly.entity_id
_entity_poly.type
_entity_poly.pdbx_seq_one_letter_code
_entity_poly.pdbx_strand_id
1 'polypeptide(L)'
;MAELADRAGITVRTLRFYRERKLIPPPRREGRIAWYDDSHLTRLRTISALLERGHTLNGIAELAEAFDHGRGVGELLGVGAPTEETPVRLTPEELADHFAGEVTPENLAAAMDLGYLGTDGAEIVHISRRLLDVSAALVREGIPLSSVLEAGRRVREHADALAGLFAGMVLDHGSERDVDRLRPLARSVVEAELSLALDRRLRKEPRRP
;
A
#
# COMPACT_ATOMS: atom_id res chain seq x y z
N MET A 1 -22.00 -18.78 -13.26
CA MET A 1 -20.73 -19.53 -13.31
C MET A 1 -20.22 -19.73 -14.73
N ALA A 2 -21.03 -20.24 -15.66
CA ALA A 2 -20.61 -20.38 -17.06
C ALA A 2 -20.23 -19.05 -17.70
N GLU A 3 -21.05 -18.02 -17.52
CA GLU A 3 -20.80 -16.67 -17.99
C GLU A 3 -19.52 -16.06 -17.42
N LEU A 4 -19.23 -16.24 -16.13
CA LEU A 4 -18.00 -15.77 -15.50
C LEU A 4 -16.77 -16.47 -16.10
N ALA A 5 -16.86 -17.78 -16.31
CA ALA A 5 -15.78 -18.56 -16.92
C ALA A 5 -15.49 -18.08 -18.35
N ASP A 6 -16.53 -17.84 -19.14
CA ASP A 6 -16.44 -17.32 -20.51
C ASP A 6 -15.79 -15.92 -20.53
N ARG A 7 -16.26 -14.98 -19.68
CA ARG A 7 -15.70 -13.63 -19.55
C ARG A 7 -14.24 -13.62 -19.06
N ALA A 8 -13.83 -14.65 -18.34
CA ALA A 8 -12.45 -14.81 -17.85
C ALA A 8 -11.56 -15.63 -18.83
N GLY A 9 -12.09 -16.13 -19.93
CA GLY A 9 -11.34 -16.95 -20.90
C GLY A 9 -10.92 -18.33 -20.37
N ILE A 10 -11.63 -18.88 -19.36
CA ILE A 10 -11.30 -20.16 -18.73
C ILE A 10 -12.46 -21.15 -18.82
N THR A 11 -12.19 -22.43 -18.58
CA THR A 11 -13.26 -23.43 -18.52
C THR A 11 -14.00 -23.39 -17.19
N VAL A 12 -15.29 -23.82 -17.17
CA VAL A 12 -16.06 -23.99 -15.93
C VAL A 12 -15.38 -24.96 -14.96
N ARG A 13 -14.66 -25.96 -15.48
CA ARG A 13 -13.85 -26.90 -14.69
C ARG A 13 -12.70 -26.16 -13.99
N THR A 14 -11.98 -25.31 -14.67
CA THR A 14 -10.91 -24.48 -14.11
C THR A 14 -11.46 -23.56 -13.03
N LEU A 15 -12.61 -22.92 -13.29
CA LEU A 15 -13.25 -22.05 -12.31
C LEU A 15 -13.65 -22.80 -11.01
N ARG A 16 -14.19 -24.03 -11.13
CA ARG A 16 -14.49 -24.89 -9.97
C ARG A 16 -13.23 -25.24 -9.19
N PHE A 17 -12.18 -25.62 -9.88
CA PHE A 17 -10.89 -25.95 -9.29
C PHE A 17 -10.29 -24.75 -8.52
N TYR A 18 -10.35 -23.53 -9.07
CA TYR A 18 -9.89 -22.33 -8.38
C TYR A 18 -10.72 -22.03 -7.13
N ARG A 19 -12.02 -22.24 -7.20
CA ARG A 19 -12.92 -22.10 -6.05
C ARG A 19 -12.61 -23.12 -4.93
N GLU A 20 -12.43 -24.39 -5.28
CA GLU A 20 -12.08 -25.45 -4.34
C GLU A 20 -10.76 -25.18 -3.61
N ARG A 21 -9.83 -24.54 -4.31
CA ARG A 21 -8.54 -24.11 -3.75
C ARG A 21 -8.56 -22.72 -3.09
N LYS A 22 -9.74 -22.15 -2.89
CA LYS A 22 -9.93 -20.81 -2.30
C LYS A 22 -9.16 -19.68 -3.01
N LEU A 23 -8.82 -19.85 -4.27
CA LEU A 23 -8.16 -18.83 -5.09
C LEU A 23 -9.09 -17.66 -5.44
N ILE A 24 -10.40 -17.88 -5.39
CA ILE A 24 -11.44 -16.86 -5.58
C ILE A 24 -12.40 -16.88 -4.38
N PRO A 25 -12.94 -15.73 -4.00
CA PRO A 25 -13.90 -15.66 -2.91
C PRO A 25 -15.17 -16.48 -3.20
N PRO A 26 -15.94 -16.88 -2.17
CA PRO A 26 -17.20 -17.56 -2.37
C PRO A 26 -18.22 -16.63 -3.03
N PRO A 27 -19.07 -17.12 -3.95
CA PRO A 27 -20.12 -16.31 -4.55
C PRO A 27 -21.19 -15.96 -3.51
N ARG A 28 -21.83 -14.81 -3.68
CA ARG A 28 -23.02 -14.47 -2.93
C ARG A 28 -24.13 -15.48 -3.26
N ARG A 29 -24.81 -16.03 -2.25
CA ARG A 29 -25.90 -16.98 -2.45
C ARG A 29 -27.25 -16.33 -2.17
N GLU A 30 -28.17 -16.50 -3.11
CA GLU A 30 -29.60 -16.21 -2.93
C GLU A 30 -30.37 -17.49 -3.19
N GLY A 31 -30.75 -18.17 -2.11
CA GLY A 31 -31.35 -19.51 -2.19
C GLY A 31 -30.39 -20.53 -2.82
N ARG A 32 -30.78 -21.09 -3.97
CA ARG A 32 -29.97 -22.07 -4.72
C ARG A 32 -29.09 -21.42 -5.80
N ILE A 33 -29.19 -20.11 -5.99
CA ILE A 33 -28.47 -19.38 -7.03
C ILE A 33 -27.19 -18.81 -6.46
N ALA A 34 -26.06 -19.02 -7.18
CA ALA A 34 -24.76 -18.45 -6.85
C ALA A 34 -24.47 -17.27 -7.78
N TRP A 35 -24.34 -16.08 -7.18
CA TRP A 35 -24.05 -14.83 -7.87
C TRP A 35 -22.56 -14.51 -7.80
N TYR A 36 -21.99 -14.17 -8.96
CA TYR A 36 -20.62 -13.72 -9.14
C TYR A 36 -20.65 -12.28 -9.65
N ASP A 37 -19.79 -11.44 -9.13
CA ASP A 37 -19.65 -10.04 -9.50
C ASP A 37 -18.32 -9.75 -10.22
N ASP A 38 -18.07 -8.48 -10.54
CA ASP A 38 -16.86 -8.07 -11.26
C ASP A 38 -15.59 -8.24 -10.43
N SER A 39 -15.66 -8.35 -9.11
CA SER A 39 -14.50 -8.65 -8.25
C SER A 39 -13.97 -10.07 -8.53
N HIS A 40 -14.87 -11.03 -8.73
CA HIS A 40 -14.53 -12.39 -9.12
C HIS A 40 -13.83 -12.42 -10.49
N LEU A 41 -14.31 -11.62 -11.46
CA LEU A 41 -13.70 -11.54 -12.78
C LEU A 41 -12.30 -10.92 -12.73
N THR A 42 -12.14 -9.85 -11.97
CA THR A 42 -10.84 -9.20 -11.75
C THR A 42 -9.84 -10.17 -11.12
N ARG A 43 -10.27 -10.92 -10.11
CA ARG A 43 -9.45 -11.94 -9.45
C ARG A 43 -9.00 -13.04 -10.43
N LEU A 44 -9.90 -13.53 -11.27
CA LEU A 44 -9.58 -14.55 -12.28
C LEU A 44 -8.57 -14.05 -13.31
N ARG A 45 -8.70 -12.81 -13.76
CA ARG A 45 -7.74 -12.18 -14.68
C ARG A 45 -6.36 -12.03 -14.04
N THR A 46 -6.31 -11.66 -12.77
CA THR A 46 -5.05 -11.59 -12.01
C THR A 46 -4.38 -12.95 -11.90
N ILE A 47 -5.15 -14.01 -11.59
CA ILE A 47 -4.61 -15.38 -11.53
C ILE A 47 -4.03 -15.80 -12.88
N SER A 48 -4.73 -15.54 -14.00
CA SER A 48 -4.25 -15.86 -15.33
C SER A 48 -2.96 -15.12 -15.66
N ALA A 49 -2.89 -13.81 -15.39
CA ALA A 49 -1.70 -13.00 -15.62
C ALA A 49 -0.49 -13.46 -14.79
N LEU A 50 -0.71 -13.94 -13.55
CA LEU A 50 0.35 -14.49 -12.71
C LEU A 50 0.85 -15.85 -13.23
N LEU A 51 -0.06 -16.71 -13.69
CA LEU A 51 0.31 -18.00 -14.31
C LEU A 51 1.13 -17.80 -15.59
N GLU A 52 0.74 -16.84 -16.46
CA GLU A 52 1.48 -16.48 -17.65
C GLU A 52 2.90 -15.97 -17.34
N ARG A 53 3.10 -15.38 -16.17
CA ARG A 53 4.41 -14.94 -15.67
C ARG A 53 5.21 -16.04 -14.98
N GLY A 54 4.70 -17.28 -14.96
CA GLY A 54 5.40 -18.44 -14.41
C GLY A 54 5.19 -18.69 -12.92
N HIS A 55 4.26 -17.96 -12.25
CA HIS A 55 3.90 -18.25 -10.87
C HIS A 55 3.15 -19.58 -10.76
N THR A 56 3.42 -20.33 -9.69
CA THR A 56 2.69 -21.57 -9.41
C THR A 56 1.34 -21.30 -8.77
N LEU A 57 0.36 -22.19 -8.98
CA LEU A 57 -0.95 -22.08 -8.33
C LEU A 57 -0.87 -22.05 -6.80
N ASN A 58 0.10 -22.73 -6.20
CA ASN A 58 0.31 -22.71 -4.74
C ASN A 58 0.81 -21.33 -4.29
N GLY A 59 1.79 -20.74 -4.97
CA GLY A 59 2.25 -19.37 -4.69
C GLY A 59 1.13 -18.35 -4.87
N ILE A 60 0.27 -18.53 -5.89
CA ILE A 60 -0.92 -17.67 -6.08
C ILE A 60 -1.94 -17.87 -4.96
N ALA A 61 -2.09 -19.10 -4.40
CA ALA A 61 -2.98 -19.34 -3.27
C ALA A 61 -2.48 -18.67 -1.98
N GLU A 62 -1.19 -18.74 -1.70
CA GLU A 62 -0.55 -18.05 -0.56
C GLU A 62 -0.72 -16.53 -0.67
N LEU A 63 -0.56 -15.99 -1.88
CA LEU A 63 -0.83 -14.59 -2.19
C LEU A 63 -2.31 -14.23 -1.99
N ALA A 64 -3.22 -15.12 -2.40
CA ALA A 64 -4.65 -14.92 -2.24
C ALA A 64 -5.06 -14.88 -0.78
N GLU A 65 -4.54 -15.77 0.04
CA GLU A 65 -4.79 -15.84 1.48
C GLU A 65 -4.25 -14.61 2.22
N ALA A 66 -3.08 -14.12 1.82
CA ALA A 66 -2.53 -12.88 2.36
C ALA A 66 -3.39 -11.65 2.01
N PHE A 67 -4.01 -11.64 0.82
CA PHE A 67 -4.95 -10.60 0.39
C PHE A 67 -6.23 -10.58 1.25
N ASP A 68 -6.79 -11.73 1.50
CA ASP A 68 -8.02 -11.87 2.30
C ASP A 68 -7.81 -11.47 3.77
N HIS A 69 -6.53 -11.44 4.23
CA HIS A 69 -6.14 -10.97 5.56
C HIS A 69 -5.63 -9.52 5.57
N GLY A 70 -5.91 -8.73 4.52
CA GLY A 70 -5.59 -7.30 4.45
C GLY A 70 -4.11 -6.98 4.21
N ARG A 71 -3.28 -7.99 3.91
CA ARG A 71 -1.91 -7.77 3.44
C ARG A 71 -1.92 -7.60 1.93
N GLY A 72 -1.49 -6.45 1.43
CA GLY A 72 -1.44 -6.18 -0.01
C GLY A 72 -0.50 -7.15 -0.74
N VAL A 73 -0.93 -7.64 -1.91
CA VAL A 73 -0.08 -8.51 -2.79
C VAL A 73 1.22 -7.81 -3.18
N GLY A 74 1.20 -6.48 -3.26
CA GLY A 74 2.41 -5.67 -3.48
C GLY A 74 3.47 -5.88 -2.40
N GLU A 75 3.05 -6.08 -1.15
CA GLU A 75 3.93 -6.31 0.00
C GLU A 75 4.63 -7.68 -0.06
N LEU A 76 3.95 -8.68 -0.60
CA LEU A 76 4.47 -10.05 -0.73
C LEU A 76 5.31 -10.27 -1.99
N LEU A 77 5.00 -9.56 -3.08
CA LEU A 77 5.70 -9.71 -4.36
C LEU A 77 6.73 -8.61 -4.63
N GLY A 78 6.84 -7.57 -3.78
CA GLY A 78 7.68 -6.41 -4.05
C GLY A 78 7.27 -5.65 -5.33
N VAL A 79 6.06 -5.91 -5.86
CA VAL A 79 5.52 -5.31 -7.08
C VAL A 79 4.34 -4.45 -6.66
N GLY A 80 4.63 -3.25 -6.18
CA GLY A 80 3.60 -2.29 -5.76
C GLY A 80 2.78 -1.77 -6.95
N ALA A 81 1.49 -1.53 -6.72
CA ALA A 81 0.71 -0.61 -7.52
C ALA A 81 1.42 0.76 -7.60
N PRO A 82 1.11 1.65 -8.56
CA PRO A 82 1.78 2.94 -8.75
C PRO A 82 1.90 3.80 -7.48
N THR A 83 1.04 3.57 -6.48
CA THR A 83 1.21 4.03 -5.09
C THR A 83 0.81 2.89 -4.17
N GLU A 84 1.74 2.42 -3.33
CA GLU A 84 1.46 1.44 -2.26
C GLU A 84 0.65 2.07 -1.12
N GLU A 85 0.44 3.36 -1.19
CA GLU A 85 -0.21 4.15 -0.16
C GLU A 85 -1.72 4.20 -0.42
N THR A 86 -2.49 3.66 0.52
CA THR A 86 -3.95 3.63 0.45
C THR A 86 -4.51 4.81 1.24
N PRO A 87 -5.26 5.72 0.62
CA PRO A 87 -5.96 6.78 1.34
C PRO A 87 -6.97 6.22 2.34
N VAL A 88 -7.13 6.91 3.44
CA VAL A 88 -8.07 6.56 4.52
C VAL A 88 -9.05 7.71 4.71
N ARG A 89 -10.33 7.39 4.76
CA ARG A 89 -11.40 8.31 5.15
C ARG A 89 -11.65 8.20 6.63
N LEU A 90 -11.74 9.32 7.31
CA LEU A 90 -11.90 9.43 8.75
C LEU A 90 -12.91 10.51 9.08
N THR A 91 -13.67 10.31 10.12
CA THR A 91 -14.38 11.41 10.76
C THR A 91 -13.39 12.25 11.57
N PRO A 92 -13.73 13.50 11.93
CA PRO A 92 -12.92 14.31 12.85
C PRO A 92 -12.66 13.63 14.19
N GLU A 93 -13.65 12.87 14.70
CA GLU A 93 -13.55 12.12 15.96
C GLU A 93 -12.53 10.98 15.83
N GLU A 94 -12.60 10.20 14.76
CA GLU A 94 -11.65 9.12 14.50
C GLU A 94 -10.22 9.64 14.35
N LEU A 95 -10.03 10.79 13.70
CA LEU A 95 -8.72 11.42 13.58
C LEU A 95 -8.20 11.87 14.96
N ALA A 96 -9.07 12.45 15.81
CA ALA A 96 -8.71 12.86 17.15
C ALA A 96 -8.30 11.65 18.03
N ASP A 97 -9.01 10.53 17.90
CA ASP A 97 -8.70 9.30 18.63
C ASP A 97 -7.34 8.71 18.23
N HIS A 98 -6.99 8.80 16.94
CA HIS A 98 -5.68 8.33 16.45
C HIS A 98 -4.50 9.05 17.12
N PHE A 99 -4.65 10.34 17.48
CA PHE A 99 -3.57 11.19 17.98
C PHE A 99 -3.73 11.63 19.43
N ALA A 100 -4.57 10.95 20.21
CA ALA A 100 -4.71 11.14 21.65
C ALA A 100 -4.87 12.62 22.10
N GLY A 101 -5.63 13.42 21.33
CA GLY A 101 -5.91 14.82 21.64
C GLY A 101 -4.86 15.83 21.14
N GLU A 102 -3.83 15.39 20.42
CA GLU A 102 -2.85 16.31 19.80
C GLU A 102 -3.31 16.90 18.45
N VAL A 103 -4.55 16.68 18.04
CA VAL A 103 -5.15 17.30 16.84
C VAL A 103 -5.56 18.74 17.19
N THR A 104 -4.56 19.64 17.21
CA THR A 104 -4.79 21.08 17.34
C THR A 104 -5.02 21.73 15.98
N PRO A 105 -5.63 22.95 15.92
CA PRO A 105 -5.77 23.67 14.65
C PRO A 105 -4.44 23.86 13.92
N GLU A 106 -3.34 24.10 14.65
CA GLU A 106 -2.01 24.29 14.10
C GLU A 106 -1.47 22.99 13.49
N ASN A 107 -1.62 21.85 14.19
CA ASN A 107 -1.20 20.54 13.68
C ASN A 107 -2.05 20.10 12.49
N LEU A 108 -3.36 20.42 12.51
CA LEU A 108 -4.25 20.15 11.38
C LEU A 108 -3.85 20.96 10.15
N ALA A 109 -3.58 22.27 10.31
CA ALA A 109 -3.12 23.13 9.23
C ALA A 109 -1.78 22.62 8.67
N ALA A 110 -0.81 22.27 9.52
CA ALA A 110 0.47 21.74 9.10
C ALA A 110 0.35 20.41 8.31
N ALA A 111 -0.56 19.52 8.72
CA ALA A 111 -0.82 18.27 8.01
C ALA A 111 -1.52 18.51 6.64
N MET A 112 -2.39 19.53 6.54
CA MET A 112 -2.99 19.95 5.27
C MET A 112 -1.96 20.58 4.35
N ASP A 113 -1.11 21.48 4.85
CA ASP A 113 -0.02 22.12 4.08
C ASP A 113 0.98 21.09 3.55
N LEU A 114 1.24 20.05 4.32
CA LEU A 114 2.01 18.89 3.87
C LEU A 114 1.25 18.04 2.83
N GLY A 115 -0.04 18.26 2.63
CA GLY A 115 -0.87 17.41 1.78
C GLY A 115 -1.06 15.99 2.34
N TYR A 116 -0.86 15.77 3.63
CA TYR A 116 -1.17 14.51 4.29
C TYR A 116 -2.67 14.36 4.52
N LEU A 117 -3.35 15.48 4.73
CA LEU A 117 -4.79 15.56 4.89
C LEU A 117 -5.45 16.36 3.76
N GLY A 118 -6.61 15.91 3.36
CA GLY A 118 -7.55 16.63 2.51
C GLY A 118 -8.96 16.49 3.07
N THR A 119 -9.93 17.17 2.45
CA THR A 119 -11.35 17.07 2.79
C THR A 119 -12.14 16.56 1.59
N ASP A 120 -13.11 15.68 1.84
CA ASP A 120 -14.09 15.23 0.87
C ASP A 120 -15.48 15.29 1.52
N GLY A 121 -16.18 16.39 1.28
CA GLY A 121 -17.42 16.72 1.99
C GLY A 121 -17.19 16.95 3.49
N ALA A 122 -17.80 16.12 4.33
CA ALA A 122 -17.66 16.16 5.79
C ALA A 122 -16.55 15.23 6.31
N GLU A 123 -15.96 14.42 5.44
CA GLU A 123 -14.91 13.48 5.81
C GLU A 123 -13.51 14.09 5.61
N ILE A 124 -12.58 13.65 6.45
CA ILE A 124 -11.15 13.93 6.31
C ILE A 124 -10.52 12.74 5.58
N VAL A 125 -9.73 13.03 4.55
CA VAL A 125 -9.00 12.02 3.80
C VAL A 125 -7.53 12.13 4.11
N HIS A 126 -6.95 11.10 4.74
CA HIS A 126 -5.50 10.98 4.88
C HIS A 126 -4.93 10.23 3.66
N ILE A 127 -3.86 10.76 3.05
CA ILE A 127 -3.32 10.22 1.80
C ILE A 127 -2.73 8.81 1.91
N SER A 128 -2.38 8.37 3.11
CA SER A 128 -1.69 7.11 3.33
C SER A 128 -2.06 6.52 4.70
N ARG A 129 -2.64 5.33 4.72
CA ARG A 129 -2.89 4.58 5.96
C ARG A 129 -1.59 4.32 6.72
N ARG A 130 -0.53 3.94 6.01
CA ARG A 130 0.76 3.64 6.61
C ARG A 130 1.37 4.84 7.33
N LEU A 131 1.34 6.03 6.70
CA LEU A 131 1.81 7.26 7.35
C LEU A 131 0.95 7.62 8.56
N LEU A 132 -0.37 7.47 8.47
CA LEU A 132 -1.28 7.68 9.58
C LEU A 132 -0.93 6.78 10.77
N ASP A 133 -0.82 5.47 10.55
CA ASP A 133 -0.56 4.48 11.59
C ASP A 133 0.81 4.69 12.25
N VAL A 134 1.85 4.97 11.45
CA VAL A 134 3.21 5.25 11.95
C VAL A 134 3.25 6.56 12.75
N SER A 135 2.61 7.61 12.25
CA SER A 135 2.53 8.90 12.97
C SER A 135 1.81 8.76 14.30
N ALA A 136 0.68 8.04 14.33
CA ALA A 136 -0.04 7.74 15.55
C ALA A 136 0.77 6.88 16.52
N ALA A 137 1.57 5.94 16.02
CA ALA A 137 2.48 5.15 16.86
C ALA A 137 3.55 6.02 17.52
N LEU A 138 4.17 6.94 16.76
CA LEU A 138 5.17 7.87 17.30
C LEU A 138 4.58 8.79 18.40
N VAL A 139 3.35 9.27 18.20
CA VAL A 139 2.66 10.08 19.20
C VAL A 139 2.37 9.27 20.47
N ARG A 140 1.96 8.02 20.34
CA ARG A 140 1.77 7.12 21.50
C ARG A 140 3.05 6.83 22.28
N GLU A 141 4.21 6.87 21.62
CA GLU A 141 5.53 6.80 22.27
C GLU A 141 5.96 8.15 22.91
N GLY A 142 5.10 9.16 22.91
CA GLY A 142 5.32 10.45 23.56
C GLY A 142 6.05 11.48 22.69
N ILE A 143 6.14 11.27 21.37
CA ILE A 143 6.70 12.26 20.46
C ILE A 143 5.57 13.23 20.05
N PRO A 144 5.70 14.54 20.30
CA PRO A 144 4.65 15.51 19.94
C PRO A 144 4.32 15.46 18.46
N LEU A 145 3.03 15.52 18.09
CA LEU A 145 2.58 15.48 16.69
C LEU A 145 3.21 16.59 15.86
N SER A 146 3.43 17.78 16.40
CA SER A 146 4.16 18.87 15.76
C SER A 146 5.57 18.47 15.33
N SER A 147 6.27 17.70 16.16
CA SER A 147 7.62 17.19 15.85
C SER A 147 7.58 16.10 14.76
N VAL A 148 6.54 15.25 14.79
CA VAL A 148 6.32 14.22 13.75
C VAL A 148 6.04 14.89 12.39
N LEU A 149 5.21 15.93 12.36
CA LEU A 149 4.89 16.68 11.14
C LEU A 149 6.11 17.43 10.60
N GLU A 150 6.91 18.05 11.46
CA GLU A 150 8.16 18.73 11.05
C GLU A 150 9.17 17.72 10.48
N ALA A 151 9.34 16.56 11.13
CA ALA A 151 10.16 15.49 10.57
C ALA A 151 9.61 14.99 9.22
N GLY A 152 8.30 14.84 9.11
CA GLY A 152 7.60 14.47 7.87
C GLY A 152 7.88 15.43 6.72
N ARG A 153 7.91 16.74 6.98
CA ARG A 153 8.26 17.75 5.99
C ARG A 153 9.68 17.55 5.44
N ARG A 154 10.65 17.38 6.32
CA ARG A 154 12.04 17.16 5.93
C ARG A 154 12.23 15.84 5.19
N VAL A 155 11.55 14.78 5.64
CA VAL A 155 11.56 13.49 4.93
C VAL A 155 10.99 13.64 3.52
N ARG A 156 9.92 14.41 3.34
CA ARG A 156 9.33 14.66 2.02
C ARG A 156 10.30 15.39 1.10
N GLU A 157 10.95 16.46 1.57
CA GLU A 157 11.95 17.19 0.79
C GLU A 157 13.07 16.28 0.28
N HIS A 158 13.56 15.39 1.14
CA HIS A 158 14.59 14.42 0.75
C HIS A 158 14.02 13.32 -0.18
N ALA A 159 12.79 12.88 0.04
CA ALA A 159 12.14 11.88 -0.81
C ALA A 159 11.92 12.44 -2.23
N ASP A 160 11.49 13.70 -2.36
CA ASP A 160 11.32 14.37 -3.66
C ASP A 160 12.65 14.50 -4.40
N ALA A 161 13.74 14.86 -3.68
CA ALA A 161 15.08 14.91 -4.26
C ALA A 161 15.55 13.52 -4.74
N LEU A 162 15.34 12.46 -3.94
CA LEU A 162 15.66 11.09 -4.33
C LEU A 162 14.82 10.62 -5.52
N ALA A 163 13.51 10.92 -5.52
CA ALA A 163 12.62 10.60 -6.63
C ALA A 163 13.08 11.25 -7.93
N GLY A 164 13.51 12.54 -7.87
CA GLY A 164 14.08 13.25 -9.02
C GLY A 164 15.35 12.59 -9.55
N LEU A 165 16.23 12.15 -8.64
CA LEU A 165 17.47 11.46 -9.01
C LEU A 165 17.19 10.13 -9.74
N PHE A 166 16.29 9.30 -9.21
CA PHE A 166 15.94 8.02 -9.84
C PHE A 166 15.15 8.22 -11.14
N ALA A 167 14.24 9.20 -11.19
CA ALA A 167 13.51 9.53 -12.41
C ALA A 167 14.47 9.97 -13.54
N GLY A 168 15.44 10.84 -13.25
CA GLY A 168 16.48 11.22 -14.19
C GLY A 168 17.27 10.04 -14.71
N MET A 169 17.72 9.16 -13.82
CA MET A 169 18.48 7.94 -14.21
C MET A 169 17.66 7.02 -15.13
N VAL A 170 16.35 6.87 -14.87
CA VAL A 170 15.46 6.07 -15.71
C VAL A 170 15.25 6.69 -17.08
N LEU A 171 15.09 8.03 -17.15
CA LEU A 171 14.91 8.76 -18.41
C LEU A 171 16.19 8.73 -19.27
N ASP A 172 17.36 8.78 -18.64
CA ASP A 172 18.64 8.78 -19.34
C ASP A 172 19.05 7.39 -19.87
N HIS A 173 18.63 6.31 -19.22
CA HIS A 173 19.13 4.95 -19.49
C HIS A 173 18.05 3.91 -19.77
N GLY A 174 16.78 4.26 -19.63
CA GLY A 174 15.65 3.33 -19.76
C GLY A 174 14.57 3.83 -20.71
N SER A 175 13.49 3.11 -20.75
CA SER A 175 12.23 3.48 -21.41
C SER A 175 11.14 3.72 -20.37
N GLU A 176 10.07 4.41 -20.74
CA GLU A 176 8.90 4.59 -19.86
C GLU A 176 8.33 3.23 -19.36
N ARG A 177 8.49 2.15 -20.14
CA ARG A 177 8.08 0.79 -19.76
C ARG A 177 8.94 0.18 -18.64
N ASP A 178 10.10 0.72 -18.37
CA ASP A 178 11.01 0.22 -17.33
C ASP A 178 10.72 0.84 -15.96
N VAL A 179 9.92 1.91 -15.88
CA VAL A 179 9.62 2.63 -14.63
C VAL A 179 9.05 1.71 -13.58
N ASP A 180 8.04 0.92 -13.92
CA ASP A 180 7.38 0.01 -12.96
C ASP A 180 8.31 -1.09 -12.45
N ARG A 181 9.25 -1.54 -13.29
CA ARG A 181 10.25 -2.55 -12.92
C ARG A 181 11.37 -1.96 -12.07
N LEU A 182 11.76 -0.71 -12.31
CA LEU A 182 12.87 -0.05 -11.63
C LEU A 182 12.47 0.62 -10.32
N ARG A 183 11.20 0.98 -10.15
CA ARG A 183 10.68 1.59 -8.92
C ARG A 183 10.97 0.78 -7.65
N PRO A 184 10.70 -0.55 -7.59
CA PRO A 184 11.03 -1.36 -6.41
C PRO A 184 12.53 -1.40 -6.12
N LEU A 185 13.37 -1.40 -7.15
CA LEU A 185 14.83 -1.40 -6.99
C LEU A 185 15.32 -0.07 -6.40
N ALA A 186 14.82 1.06 -6.90
CA ALA A 186 15.12 2.38 -6.36
C ALA A 186 14.73 2.47 -4.87
N ARG A 187 13.54 1.99 -4.51
CA ARG A 187 13.07 1.94 -3.13
C ARG A 187 13.99 1.10 -2.25
N SER A 188 14.40 -0.09 -2.70
CA SER A 188 15.31 -0.96 -1.95
C SER A 188 16.67 -0.31 -1.68
N VAL A 189 17.19 0.47 -2.64
CA VAL A 189 18.42 1.25 -2.44
C VAL A 189 18.24 2.29 -1.34
N VAL A 190 17.12 3.05 -1.37
CA VAL A 190 16.83 4.09 -0.36
C VAL A 190 16.67 3.46 1.02
N GLU A 191 15.96 2.34 1.14
CA GLU A 191 15.77 1.61 2.41
C GLU A 191 17.11 1.13 2.99
N ALA A 192 17.99 0.56 2.15
CA ALA A 192 19.31 0.09 2.57
C ALA A 192 20.20 1.26 3.04
N GLU A 193 20.27 2.34 2.27
CA GLU A 193 21.06 3.53 2.62
C GLU A 193 20.54 4.22 3.88
N LEU A 194 19.22 4.30 4.05
CA LEU A 194 18.60 4.85 5.27
C LEU A 194 18.97 4.00 6.49
N SER A 195 18.89 2.67 6.40
CA SER A 195 19.28 1.75 7.48
C SER A 195 20.76 1.95 7.86
N LEU A 196 21.65 1.99 6.88
CA LEU A 196 23.07 2.23 7.10
C LEU A 196 23.33 3.62 7.73
N ALA A 197 22.60 4.63 7.31
CA ALA A 197 22.73 5.98 7.85
C ALA A 197 22.26 6.06 9.30
N LEU A 198 21.14 5.41 9.64
CA LEU A 198 20.64 5.30 11.01
C LEU A 198 21.67 4.59 11.91
N ASP A 199 22.18 3.45 11.46
CA ASP A 199 23.22 2.73 12.21
C ASP A 199 24.46 3.58 12.49
N ARG A 200 24.94 4.34 11.48
CA ARG A 200 26.07 5.25 11.65
C ARG A 200 25.80 6.38 12.64
N ARG A 201 24.59 6.91 12.65
CA ARG A 201 24.18 8.01 13.55
C ARG A 201 24.01 7.49 14.99
N LEU A 202 23.24 6.43 15.18
CA LEU A 202 22.93 5.86 16.50
C LEU A 202 24.18 5.32 17.23
N ARG A 203 25.20 4.87 16.48
CA ARG A 203 26.48 4.47 17.09
C ARG A 203 27.34 5.65 17.53
N LYS A 204 27.15 6.84 16.93
CA LYS A 204 27.95 8.04 17.24
C LYS A 204 27.35 8.90 18.36
N GLU A 205 26.07 8.78 18.62
CA GLU A 205 25.41 9.49 19.71
C GLU A 205 25.47 8.65 20.99
N PRO A 206 26.20 9.13 22.06
CA PRO A 206 26.16 8.44 23.35
C PRO A 206 24.70 8.47 23.84
N ARG A 207 24.19 7.29 24.28
CA ARG A 207 22.89 7.20 24.93
C ARG A 207 22.86 8.23 26.06
N ARG A 208 21.99 9.23 25.96
CA ARG A 208 21.71 10.10 27.09
C ARG A 208 21.14 9.24 28.22
N PRO A 209 21.68 9.34 29.44
CA PRO A 209 21.21 8.60 30.59
C PRO A 209 19.76 8.90 30.92
#